data_1a1166b764a42331e82070d5bdc66b9e
#
_entry.id   1a1166b764a42331e82070d5bdc66b9e
#
_cell.length_a   1.000
_cell.length_b   1.000
_cell.length_c   1.000
_cell.angle_alpha   90.00
_cell.angle_beta   90.00
_cell.angle_gamma   90.00
#
_symmetry.space_group_name_H-M   'P 1'
#
loop_
_entity.id
_entity.type
_entity.pdbx_description
1 polymer ?
#
loop_
_entity_poly.entity_id
_entity_poly.type
_entity_poly.pdbx_seq_one_letter_code
_entity_poly.pdbx_strand_id
1 'polypeptide(L)'
;MDMVEALQWRYATKEFDAQKVVPAEKVEKIKQAFNLTPTSYGLQPLHLAIIHNNDLKQKLLAHSYGQKQVITASHILVICIETQIDSHFIEKNFELQKQVRVVEDNVIASFRDFLIKDFTNRTDQEIYQWAMNQAYLALGNLLTVCAAEKIDACPMEGFEAGKYDEILKLNEKGLKTAVVLPVGYRSEHDKFAGMKKVRRPLEETVFEVTV
;
A
#
# COMPACT_ATOMS: atom_id res chain seq x y z
N MET A 1 -12.81 5.29 18.58
CA MET A 1 -12.91 6.44 17.66
C MET A 1 -13.68 5.98 16.45
N ASP A 2 -14.68 6.72 16.06
CA ASP A 2 -15.40 6.47 14.81
C ASP A 2 -14.46 6.56 13.61
N MET A 3 -14.79 5.85 12.52
CA MET A 3 -13.94 5.81 11.33
C MET A 3 -13.82 7.17 10.64
N VAL A 4 -14.92 7.94 10.60
CA VAL A 4 -14.91 9.29 10.03
C VAL A 4 -14.05 10.24 10.88
N GLU A 5 -14.12 10.12 12.20
CA GLU A 5 -13.24 10.86 13.12
C GLU A 5 -11.77 10.50 12.90
N ALA A 6 -11.45 9.21 12.65
CA ALA A 6 -10.11 8.77 12.33
C ALA A 6 -9.58 9.42 11.04
N LEU A 7 -10.42 9.47 10.00
CA LEU A 7 -10.09 10.12 8.74
C LEU A 7 -9.97 11.65 8.89
N GLN A 8 -10.74 12.27 9.78
CA GLN A 8 -10.59 13.69 10.12
C GLN A 8 -9.30 13.96 10.90
N TRP A 9 -8.91 13.08 11.81
CA TRP A 9 -7.72 13.20 12.64
C TRP A 9 -6.42 13.08 11.83
N ARG A 10 -6.33 12.15 10.86
CA ARG A 10 -5.12 11.91 10.09
C ARG A 10 -4.80 13.05 9.11
N TYR A 11 -3.52 13.31 8.91
CA TYR A 11 -2.99 14.15 7.82
C TYR A 11 -1.69 13.53 7.27
N ALA A 12 -1.08 14.11 6.24
CA ALA A 12 0.21 13.66 5.71
C ALA A 12 1.34 14.27 6.56
N THR A 13 1.76 13.54 7.59
CA THR A 13 2.76 13.94 8.59
C THR A 13 4.11 14.17 7.93
N LYS A 14 4.70 15.34 8.12
CA LYS A 14 5.97 15.72 7.48
C LYS A 14 7.18 15.55 8.40
N GLU A 15 6.95 15.53 9.70
CA GLU A 15 8.00 15.30 10.70
C GLU A 15 7.48 14.35 11.77
N PHE A 16 8.17 13.21 11.93
CA PHE A 16 7.86 12.24 12.96
C PHE A 16 8.78 12.44 14.17
N ASP A 17 8.32 12.01 15.34
CA ASP A 17 9.12 11.87 16.55
C ASP A 17 10.01 10.61 16.41
N ALA A 18 11.28 10.81 16.10
CA ALA A 18 12.23 9.71 15.86
C ALA A 18 12.50 8.85 17.12
N GLN A 19 12.10 9.32 18.30
CA GLN A 19 12.26 8.56 19.56
C GLN A 19 11.06 7.63 19.83
N LYS A 20 9.93 7.85 19.15
CA LYS A 20 8.71 7.04 19.30
C LYS A 20 8.62 5.98 18.24
N VAL A 21 8.71 4.72 18.66
CA VAL A 21 8.60 3.56 17.78
C VAL A 21 7.19 3.00 17.81
N VAL A 22 6.64 2.63 16.65
CA VAL A 22 5.36 1.92 16.55
C VAL A 22 5.54 0.54 17.16
N PRO A 23 4.74 0.15 18.18
CA PRO A 23 4.86 -1.15 18.84
C PRO A 23 4.65 -2.32 17.86
N ALA A 24 5.33 -3.43 18.14
CA ALA A 24 5.28 -4.63 17.29
C ALA A 24 3.85 -5.14 17.06
N GLU A 25 2.99 -5.09 18.06
CA GLU A 25 1.56 -5.45 17.96
C GLU A 25 0.80 -4.61 16.93
N LYS A 26 1.09 -3.31 16.85
CA LYS A 26 0.48 -2.41 15.86
C LYS A 26 1.07 -2.63 14.47
N VAL A 27 2.36 -2.93 14.37
CA VAL A 27 2.99 -3.34 13.10
C VAL A 27 2.34 -4.62 12.59
N GLU A 28 2.04 -5.58 13.48
CA GLU A 28 1.34 -6.81 13.09
C GLU A 28 -0.07 -6.54 12.58
N LYS A 29 -0.82 -5.63 13.19
CA LYS A 29 -2.12 -5.18 12.66
C LYS A 29 -2.01 -4.56 11.26
N ILE A 30 -0.95 -3.76 11.01
CA ILE A 30 -0.67 -3.20 9.68
C ILE A 30 -0.45 -4.32 8.65
N LYS A 31 0.34 -5.35 8.98
CA LYS A 31 0.58 -6.50 8.10
C LYS A 31 -0.72 -7.25 7.80
N GLN A 32 -1.53 -7.53 8.82
CA GLN A 32 -2.82 -8.19 8.67
C GLN A 32 -3.77 -7.36 7.80
N ALA A 33 -3.86 -6.06 8.04
CA ALA A 33 -4.69 -5.16 7.26
C ALA A 33 -4.26 -5.08 5.79
N PHE A 34 -2.94 -5.09 5.53
CA PHE A 34 -2.42 -5.17 4.17
C PHE A 34 -2.84 -6.47 3.50
N ASN A 35 -2.63 -7.61 4.16
CA ASN A 35 -2.99 -8.93 3.62
C ASN A 35 -4.50 -9.09 3.38
N LEU A 36 -5.33 -8.43 4.17
CA LEU A 36 -6.79 -8.44 4.06
C LEU A 36 -7.34 -7.39 3.07
N THR A 37 -6.48 -6.61 2.43
CA THR A 37 -6.94 -5.65 1.42
C THR A 37 -7.60 -6.37 0.25
N PRO A 38 -8.86 -6.02 -0.08
CA PRO A 38 -9.50 -6.59 -1.27
C PRO A 38 -8.79 -6.08 -2.52
N THR A 39 -8.56 -6.99 -3.47
CA THR A 39 -8.00 -6.65 -4.77
C THR A 39 -8.91 -7.18 -5.88
N SER A 40 -8.83 -6.57 -7.05
CA SER A 40 -9.59 -7.01 -8.22
C SER A 40 -9.33 -8.49 -8.50
N TYR A 41 -10.39 -9.24 -8.73
CA TYR A 41 -10.40 -10.71 -8.93
C TYR A 41 -9.84 -11.53 -7.75
N GLY A 42 -9.45 -10.89 -6.65
CA GLY A 42 -8.78 -11.52 -5.51
C GLY A 42 -7.35 -11.99 -5.80
N LEU A 43 -6.73 -11.48 -6.87
CA LEU A 43 -5.40 -11.96 -7.33
C LEU A 43 -4.22 -11.50 -6.45
N GLN A 44 -4.39 -10.47 -5.61
CA GLN A 44 -3.38 -9.99 -4.66
C GLN A 44 -1.97 -9.80 -5.26
N PRO A 45 -1.79 -8.97 -6.31
CA PRO A 45 -0.50 -8.75 -6.97
C PRO A 45 0.41 -7.81 -6.16
N LEU A 46 0.36 -7.88 -4.84
CA LEU A 46 0.93 -6.89 -3.93
C LEU A 46 1.83 -7.54 -2.88
N HIS A 47 2.91 -6.84 -2.55
CA HIS A 47 3.80 -7.16 -1.43
C HIS A 47 4.06 -5.92 -0.58
N LEU A 48 4.34 -6.12 0.70
CA LEU A 48 4.68 -5.06 1.64
C LEU A 48 6.09 -5.29 2.18
N ALA A 49 7.01 -4.41 1.82
CA ALA A 49 8.32 -4.36 2.46
C ALA A 49 8.26 -3.37 3.64
N ILE A 50 8.73 -3.79 4.81
CA ILE A 50 8.74 -2.99 6.03
C ILE A 50 10.18 -2.74 6.45
N ILE A 51 10.58 -1.47 6.47
CA ILE A 51 11.94 -1.05 6.80
C ILE A 51 11.92 -0.32 8.15
N HIS A 52 12.72 -0.82 9.10
CA HIS A 52 12.95 -0.20 10.41
C HIS A 52 14.43 0.17 10.62
N ASN A 53 15.33 -0.43 9.85
CA ASN A 53 16.78 -0.20 9.95
C ASN A 53 17.15 1.22 9.52
N ASN A 54 17.87 1.95 10.39
CA ASN A 54 18.23 3.35 10.14
C ASN A 54 19.22 3.53 8.98
N ASP A 55 20.19 2.63 8.81
CA ASP A 55 21.15 2.72 7.70
C ASP A 55 20.45 2.57 6.36
N LEU A 56 19.45 1.69 6.30
CA LEU A 56 18.65 1.51 5.11
C LEU A 56 17.76 2.73 4.84
N LYS A 57 17.15 3.32 5.89
CA LYS A 57 16.38 4.57 5.77
C LYS A 57 17.25 5.72 5.27
N GLN A 58 18.51 5.82 5.70
CA GLN A 58 19.47 6.83 5.21
C GLN A 58 19.77 6.66 3.70
N LYS A 59 19.96 5.42 3.25
CA LYS A 59 20.13 5.15 1.80
C LYS A 59 18.89 5.56 1.01
N LEU A 60 17.70 5.26 1.50
CA LEU A 60 16.43 5.62 0.85
C LEU A 60 16.19 7.14 0.87
N LEU A 61 16.62 7.86 1.89
CA LEU A 61 16.49 9.32 1.99
C LEU A 61 17.16 10.03 0.82
N ALA A 62 18.36 9.57 0.39
CA ALA A 62 19.08 10.14 -0.76
C ALA A 62 18.24 10.13 -2.04
N HIS A 63 17.31 9.16 -2.17
CA HIS A 63 16.45 8.97 -3.32
C HIS A 63 14.98 9.34 -3.05
N SER A 64 14.75 10.19 -2.05
CA SER A 64 13.43 10.68 -1.63
C SER A 64 13.34 12.20 -1.65
N TYR A 65 14.14 12.85 -2.48
CA TYR A 65 14.19 14.31 -2.64
C TYR A 65 14.35 15.06 -1.32
N GLY A 66 15.14 14.51 -0.39
CA GLY A 66 15.40 15.10 0.92
C GLY A 66 14.21 15.13 1.88
N GLN A 67 13.19 14.34 1.62
CA GLN A 67 11.98 14.28 2.44
C GLN A 67 12.26 13.62 3.79
N LYS A 68 12.40 14.43 4.83
CA LYS A 68 12.82 14.02 6.19
C LYS A 68 11.94 12.96 6.83
N GLN A 69 10.66 12.86 6.44
CA GLN A 69 9.76 11.81 6.95
C GLN A 69 10.30 10.40 6.71
N VAL A 70 11.18 10.18 5.73
CA VAL A 70 11.81 8.88 5.48
C VAL A 70 12.74 8.49 6.63
N ILE A 71 13.48 9.43 7.19
CA ILE A 71 14.45 9.14 8.26
C ILE A 71 13.83 9.26 9.65
N THR A 72 12.87 10.18 9.85
CA THR A 72 12.26 10.42 11.17
C THR A 72 11.15 9.44 11.51
N ALA A 73 10.50 8.82 10.52
CA ALA A 73 9.45 7.82 10.74
C ALA A 73 9.97 6.59 11.51
N SER A 74 9.10 5.97 12.30
CA SER A 74 9.38 4.69 12.96
C SER A 74 9.67 3.59 11.94
N HIS A 75 8.78 3.42 10.97
CA HIS A 75 8.92 2.43 9.89
C HIS A 75 8.62 3.07 8.54
N ILE A 76 9.24 2.54 7.49
CA ILE A 76 8.89 2.83 6.11
C ILE A 76 8.19 1.59 5.56
N LEU A 77 6.95 1.77 5.13
CA LEU A 77 6.19 0.75 4.42
C LEU A 77 6.34 1.02 2.92
N VAL A 78 6.85 0.06 2.18
CA VAL A 78 6.96 0.12 0.72
C VAL A 78 5.98 -0.88 0.13
N ILE A 79 4.93 -0.38 -0.50
CA ILE A 79 3.98 -1.21 -1.23
C ILE A 79 4.59 -1.49 -2.59
N CYS A 80 4.74 -2.78 -2.88
CA CYS A 80 5.33 -3.28 -4.11
C CYS A 80 4.27 -4.03 -4.93
N ILE A 81 4.46 -4.04 -6.24
CA ILE A 81 3.63 -4.79 -7.19
C ILE A 81 4.45 -5.91 -7.85
N GLU A 82 3.78 -7.00 -8.21
CA GLU A 82 4.33 -8.02 -9.08
C GLU A 82 4.64 -7.46 -10.47
N THR A 83 5.78 -7.86 -11.05
CA THR A 83 6.18 -7.46 -12.40
C THR A 83 5.63 -8.40 -13.48
N GLN A 84 5.27 -9.62 -13.09
CA GLN A 84 4.73 -10.65 -13.98
C GLN A 84 3.40 -11.18 -13.41
N ILE A 85 2.33 -10.94 -14.11
CA ILE A 85 1.00 -11.43 -13.79
C ILE A 85 0.53 -12.25 -15.01
N ASP A 86 1.14 -13.40 -15.16
CA ASP A 86 0.93 -14.35 -16.25
C ASP A 86 -0.01 -15.50 -15.85
N SER A 87 -0.15 -16.49 -16.73
CA SER A 87 -0.98 -17.69 -16.46
C SER A 87 -0.54 -18.41 -15.21
N HIS A 88 0.78 -18.53 -14.98
CA HIS A 88 1.31 -19.23 -13.81
C HIS A 88 0.94 -18.52 -12.49
N PHE A 89 1.03 -17.17 -12.47
CA PHE A 89 0.60 -16.37 -11.32
C PHE A 89 -0.89 -16.59 -11.01
N ILE A 90 -1.74 -16.59 -12.05
CA ILE A 90 -3.18 -16.80 -11.91
C ILE A 90 -3.48 -18.21 -11.44
N GLU A 91 -2.88 -19.24 -12.05
CA GLU A 91 -3.06 -20.64 -11.67
C GLU A 91 -2.69 -20.88 -10.20
N LYS A 92 -1.54 -20.35 -9.75
CA LYS A 92 -1.12 -20.43 -8.35
C LYS A 92 -2.13 -19.80 -7.38
N ASN A 93 -2.74 -18.69 -7.74
CA ASN A 93 -3.81 -18.07 -6.94
C ASN A 93 -5.05 -18.97 -6.87
N PHE A 94 -5.45 -19.58 -7.98
CA PHE A 94 -6.60 -20.48 -8.02
C PHE A 94 -6.36 -21.78 -7.27
N GLU A 95 -5.14 -22.32 -7.29
CA GLU A 95 -4.77 -23.47 -6.43
C GLU A 95 -4.92 -23.11 -4.94
N LEU A 96 -4.47 -21.94 -4.51
CA LEU A 96 -4.70 -21.46 -3.15
C LEU A 96 -6.20 -21.34 -2.83
N GLN A 97 -7.01 -20.80 -3.76
CA GLN A 97 -8.46 -20.72 -3.57
C GLN A 97 -9.12 -22.09 -3.39
N LYS A 98 -8.70 -23.10 -4.17
CA LYS A 98 -9.18 -24.49 -4.04
C LYS A 98 -8.86 -25.03 -2.65
N GLN A 99 -7.63 -24.86 -2.19
CA GLN A 99 -7.18 -25.36 -0.89
C GLN A 99 -7.94 -24.71 0.26
N VAL A 100 -8.09 -23.36 0.23
CA VAL A 100 -8.74 -22.61 1.32
C VAL A 100 -10.25 -22.84 1.36
N ARG A 101 -10.92 -22.91 0.19
CA ARG A 101 -12.39 -23.05 0.10
C ARG A 101 -12.84 -24.50 0.04
N VAL A 102 -11.91 -25.45 -0.13
CA VAL A 102 -12.20 -26.89 -0.29
C VAL A 102 -13.22 -27.13 -1.41
N VAL A 103 -12.96 -26.57 -2.59
CA VAL A 103 -13.82 -26.67 -3.77
C VAL A 103 -13.15 -27.45 -4.90
N GLU A 104 -13.97 -28.12 -5.70
CA GLU A 104 -13.51 -28.86 -6.89
C GLU A 104 -13.06 -27.90 -8.00
N ASP A 105 -12.11 -28.35 -8.83
CA ASP A 105 -11.56 -27.54 -9.93
C ASP A 105 -12.64 -27.05 -10.91
N ASN A 106 -13.62 -27.89 -11.22
CA ASN A 106 -14.72 -27.57 -12.13
C ASN A 106 -15.56 -26.35 -11.69
N VAL A 107 -15.57 -26.04 -10.38
CA VAL A 107 -16.30 -24.88 -9.84
C VAL A 107 -15.63 -23.56 -10.21
N ILE A 108 -14.30 -23.55 -10.32
CA ILE A 108 -13.51 -22.34 -10.51
C ILE A 108 -12.79 -22.27 -11.85
N ALA A 109 -12.72 -23.39 -12.60
CA ALA A 109 -11.96 -23.51 -13.84
C ALA A 109 -12.37 -22.47 -14.90
N SER A 110 -13.65 -22.29 -15.14
CA SER A 110 -14.14 -21.35 -16.16
C SER A 110 -13.71 -19.91 -15.89
N PHE A 111 -13.69 -19.50 -14.63
CA PHE A 111 -13.24 -18.16 -14.24
C PHE A 111 -11.72 -18.03 -14.30
N ARG A 112 -10.97 -19.05 -13.89
CA ARG A 112 -9.52 -19.11 -14.07
C ARG A 112 -9.13 -18.95 -15.54
N ASP A 113 -9.73 -19.75 -16.41
CA ASP A 113 -9.42 -19.77 -17.83
C ASP A 113 -9.79 -18.44 -18.52
N PHE A 114 -10.90 -17.82 -18.09
CA PHE A 114 -11.26 -16.47 -18.51
C PHE A 114 -10.19 -15.45 -18.11
N LEU A 115 -9.71 -15.47 -16.87
CA LEU A 115 -8.67 -14.53 -16.41
C LEU A 115 -7.33 -14.77 -17.11
N ILE A 116 -6.92 -16.01 -17.31
CA ILE A 116 -5.70 -16.33 -18.07
C ILE A 116 -5.79 -15.73 -19.47
N LYS A 117 -6.91 -15.94 -20.16
CA LYS A 117 -7.14 -15.38 -21.49
C LYS A 117 -7.14 -13.85 -21.48
N ASP A 118 -7.82 -13.23 -20.51
CA ASP A 118 -7.91 -11.78 -20.39
C ASP A 118 -6.53 -11.16 -20.16
N PHE A 119 -5.75 -11.67 -19.21
CA PHE A 119 -4.41 -11.16 -18.90
C PHE A 119 -3.41 -11.42 -20.04
N THR A 120 -3.51 -12.56 -20.75
CA THR A 120 -2.67 -12.84 -21.92
C THR A 120 -2.89 -11.84 -23.06
N ASN A 121 -4.07 -11.26 -23.16
CA ASN A 121 -4.40 -10.28 -24.19
C ASN A 121 -4.09 -8.82 -23.80
N ARG A 122 -3.70 -8.58 -22.54
CA ARG A 122 -3.30 -7.24 -22.06
C ARG A 122 -1.85 -6.94 -22.41
N THR A 123 -1.58 -5.68 -22.66
CA THR A 123 -0.22 -5.16 -22.76
C THR A 123 0.43 -5.08 -21.37
N ASP A 124 1.76 -5.09 -21.31
CA ASP A 124 2.52 -4.90 -20.07
C ASP A 124 2.11 -3.59 -19.35
N GLN A 125 1.82 -2.54 -20.10
CA GLN A 125 1.37 -1.26 -19.54
C GLN A 125 -0.01 -1.36 -18.88
N GLU A 126 -0.95 -2.11 -19.46
CA GLU A 126 -2.28 -2.34 -18.88
C GLU A 126 -2.18 -3.19 -17.61
N ILE A 127 -1.34 -4.22 -17.61
CA ILE A 127 -1.07 -5.06 -16.42
C ILE A 127 -0.43 -4.22 -15.31
N TYR A 128 0.59 -3.42 -15.66
CA TYR A 128 1.24 -2.51 -14.71
C TYR A 128 0.23 -1.53 -14.08
N GLN A 129 -0.56 -0.85 -14.90
CA GLN A 129 -1.57 0.09 -14.42
C GLN A 129 -2.62 -0.59 -13.54
N TRP A 130 -3.06 -1.80 -13.91
CA TRP A 130 -3.97 -2.60 -13.10
C TRP A 130 -3.36 -2.93 -11.73
N ALA A 131 -2.11 -3.37 -11.68
CA ALA A 131 -1.41 -3.67 -10.43
C ALA A 131 -1.22 -2.41 -9.56
N MET A 132 -0.86 -1.26 -10.18
CA MET A 132 -0.77 0.03 -9.50
C MET A 132 -2.10 0.44 -8.86
N ASN A 133 -3.24 0.23 -9.52
CA ASN A 133 -4.55 0.52 -8.93
C ASN A 133 -4.79 -0.32 -7.66
N GLN A 134 -4.35 -1.58 -7.63
CA GLN A 134 -4.45 -2.42 -6.42
C GLN A 134 -3.53 -1.88 -5.30
N ALA A 135 -2.34 -1.37 -5.63
CA ALA A 135 -1.45 -0.76 -4.64
C ALA A 135 -2.08 0.48 -3.98
N TYR A 136 -2.82 1.30 -4.72
CA TYR A 136 -3.55 2.45 -4.16
C TYR A 136 -4.76 2.05 -3.32
N LEU A 137 -5.43 0.93 -3.64
CA LEU A 137 -6.43 0.34 -2.73
C LEU A 137 -5.81 -0.04 -1.39
N ALA A 138 -4.65 -0.73 -1.43
CA ALA A 138 -3.92 -1.10 -0.22
C ALA A 138 -3.43 0.12 0.55
N LEU A 139 -2.94 1.14 -0.13
CA LEU A 139 -2.55 2.41 0.49
C LEU A 139 -3.71 3.06 1.24
N GLY A 140 -4.88 3.17 0.60
CA GLY A 140 -6.09 3.73 1.22
C GLY A 140 -6.53 2.95 2.46
N ASN A 141 -6.51 1.62 2.38
CA ASN A 141 -6.79 0.74 3.51
C ASN A 141 -5.79 0.96 4.66
N LEU A 142 -4.48 0.96 4.38
CA LEU A 142 -3.44 1.18 5.39
C LEU A 142 -3.53 2.57 6.03
N LEU A 143 -3.83 3.62 5.26
CA LEU A 143 -4.05 4.96 5.80
C LEU A 143 -5.21 5.00 6.80
N THR A 144 -6.27 4.25 6.52
CA THR A 144 -7.45 4.14 7.38
C THR A 144 -7.12 3.38 8.66
N VAL A 145 -6.45 2.23 8.53
CA VAL A 145 -6.03 1.40 9.68
C VAL A 145 -5.03 2.14 10.57
N CYS A 146 -4.03 2.80 9.98
CA CYS A 146 -3.09 3.64 10.74
C CYS A 146 -3.83 4.72 11.54
N ALA A 147 -4.81 5.40 10.92
CA ALA A 147 -5.60 6.43 11.60
C ALA A 147 -6.43 5.86 12.77
N ALA A 148 -7.07 4.71 12.59
CA ALA A 148 -7.83 4.02 13.63
C ALA A 148 -6.95 3.61 14.82
N GLU A 149 -5.71 3.17 14.55
CA GLU A 149 -4.71 2.77 15.55
C GLU A 149 -3.92 3.97 16.12
N LYS A 150 -4.27 5.22 15.75
CA LYS A 150 -3.52 6.42 16.15
C LYS A 150 -2.04 6.38 15.75
N ILE A 151 -1.77 5.86 14.57
CA ILE A 151 -0.47 5.88 13.92
C ILE A 151 -0.51 6.97 12.86
N ASP A 152 0.42 7.89 12.91
CA ASP A 152 0.59 8.90 11.88
C ASP A 152 1.25 8.30 10.63
N ALA A 153 0.86 8.80 9.47
CA ALA A 153 1.32 8.28 8.19
C ALA A 153 1.44 9.38 7.13
N CYS A 154 2.40 9.22 6.23
CA CYS A 154 2.59 10.13 5.09
C CYS A 154 2.68 9.34 3.78
N PRO A 155 1.64 9.30 2.92
CA PRO A 155 1.77 8.69 1.61
C PRO A 155 2.72 9.53 0.74
N MET A 156 3.64 8.85 0.03
CA MET A 156 4.67 9.50 -0.78
C MET A 156 4.73 8.88 -2.18
N GLU A 157 4.68 9.76 -3.18
CA GLU A 157 4.98 9.47 -4.59
C GLU A 157 6.32 10.11 -5.02
N GLY A 158 6.81 11.08 -4.23
CA GLY A 158 8.03 11.83 -4.51
C GLY A 158 9.28 11.05 -4.10
N PHE A 159 9.67 10.05 -4.88
CA PHE A 159 10.88 9.25 -4.72
C PHE A 159 11.32 8.63 -6.06
N GLU A 160 12.54 8.15 -6.14
CA GLU A 160 13.10 7.46 -7.31
C GLU A 160 12.81 5.95 -7.20
N ALA A 161 11.71 5.46 -7.80
CA ALA A 161 11.26 4.07 -7.66
C ALA A 161 12.34 3.05 -8.03
N GLY A 162 13.04 3.24 -9.16
CA GLY A 162 14.12 2.35 -9.58
C GLY A 162 15.28 2.26 -8.58
N LYS A 163 15.56 3.35 -7.83
CA LYS A 163 16.56 3.32 -6.76
C LYS A 163 16.09 2.59 -5.51
N TYR A 164 14.80 2.71 -5.19
CA TYR A 164 14.20 1.89 -4.14
C TYR A 164 14.27 0.40 -4.50
N ASP A 165 13.96 0.04 -5.76
CA ASP A 165 14.04 -1.34 -6.24
C ASP A 165 15.47 -1.91 -6.14
N GLU A 166 16.49 -1.13 -6.50
CA GLU A 166 17.91 -1.51 -6.37
C GLU A 166 18.32 -1.71 -4.90
N ILE A 167 18.05 -0.71 -4.04
CA ILE A 167 18.45 -0.71 -2.62
C ILE A 167 17.76 -1.86 -1.86
N LEU A 168 16.50 -2.13 -2.16
CA LEU A 168 15.69 -3.16 -1.50
C LEU A 168 15.78 -4.52 -2.19
N LYS A 169 16.53 -4.62 -3.31
CA LYS A 169 16.68 -5.84 -4.13
C LYS A 169 15.33 -6.42 -4.60
N LEU A 170 14.40 -5.56 -4.96
CA LEU A 170 13.06 -5.96 -5.34
C LEU A 170 13.05 -6.67 -6.70
N ASN A 171 13.92 -6.26 -7.62
CA ASN A 171 14.07 -6.89 -8.94
C ASN A 171 14.44 -8.38 -8.85
N GLU A 172 15.24 -8.78 -7.83
CA GLU A 172 15.58 -10.18 -7.57
C GLU A 172 14.36 -11.03 -7.15
N LYS A 173 13.27 -10.37 -6.77
CA LYS A 173 12.00 -10.98 -6.33
C LYS A 173 10.87 -10.83 -7.35
N GLY A 174 11.13 -10.25 -8.52
CA GLY A 174 10.09 -9.95 -9.50
C GLY A 174 9.14 -8.83 -9.06
N LEU A 175 9.60 -7.90 -8.21
CA LEU A 175 8.80 -6.83 -7.64
C LEU A 175 9.27 -5.46 -8.08
N LYS A 176 8.35 -4.49 -8.07
CA LYS A 176 8.63 -3.05 -8.24
C LYS A 176 7.94 -2.23 -7.16
N THR A 177 8.60 -1.14 -6.75
CA THR A 177 8.02 -0.17 -5.83
C THR A 177 6.86 0.59 -6.49
N ALA A 178 5.71 0.60 -5.85
CA ALA A 178 4.53 1.36 -6.27
C ALA A 178 4.40 2.68 -5.50
N VAL A 179 4.39 2.62 -4.19
CA VAL A 179 4.19 3.78 -3.32
C VAL A 179 4.84 3.56 -1.96
N VAL A 180 5.26 4.64 -1.31
CA VAL A 180 5.94 4.60 -0.01
C VAL A 180 5.06 5.25 1.05
N LEU A 181 4.99 4.62 2.23
CA LEU A 181 4.19 5.07 3.36
C LEU A 181 5.03 5.06 4.67
N PRO A 182 5.77 6.13 4.98
CA PRO A 182 6.34 6.35 6.30
C PRO A 182 5.25 6.37 7.38
N VAL A 183 5.48 5.65 8.49
CA VAL A 183 4.55 5.57 9.62
C VAL A 183 5.28 5.76 10.95
N GLY A 184 4.60 6.36 11.91
CA GLY A 184 5.17 6.68 13.22
C GLY A 184 4.21 7.50 14.07
N TYR A 185 4.77 8.38 14.86
CA TYR A 185 4.02 9.36 15.65
C TYR A 185 4.52 10.76 15.31
N ARG A 186 3.60 11.71 15.11
CA ARG A 186 3.93 13.08 14.74
C ARG A 186 4.84 13.74 15.78
N SER A 187 5.81 14.51 15.30
CA SER A 187 6.61 15.41 16.14
C SER A 187 5.76 16.59 16.62
N GLU A 188 6.04 17.12 17.80
CA GLU A 188 5.46 18.39 18.29
C GLU A 188 5.86 19.56 17.40
N HIS A 189 6.95 19.42 16.64
CA HIS A 189 7.46 20.41 15.71
C HIS A 189 6.88 20.31 14.30
N ASP A 190 6.02 19.32 14.02
CA ASP A 190 5.38 19.23 12.71
C ASP A 190 4.39 20.38 12.50
N LYS A 191 4.81 21.31 11.66
CA LYS A 191 4.04 22.55 11.35
C LYS A 191 2.67 22.26 10.75
N PHE A 192 2.45 21.07 10.20
CA PHE A 192 1.19 20.68 9.57
C PHE A 192 0.16 20.13 10.56
N ALA A 193 0.58 19.76 11.76
CA ALA A 193 -0.28 19.14 12.77
C ALA A 193 -1.49 20.00 13.17
N GLY A 194 -1.31 21.33 13.22
CA GLY A 194 -2.36 22.29 13.58
C GLY A 194 -3.16 22.85 12.39
N MET A 195 -2.84 22.45 11.16
CA MET A 195 -3.49 23.00 9.97
C MET A 195 -4.86 22.36 9.74
N LYS A 196 -5.84 23.18 9.37
CA LYS A 196 -7.16 22.69 8.98
C LYS A 196 -7.06 21.86 7.70
N LYS A 197 -7.77 20.74 7.68
CA LYS A 197 -7.88 19.88 6.49
C LYS A 197 -8.69 20.59 5.40
N VAL A 198 -8.10 20.70 4.22
CA VAL A 198 -8.78 21.27 3.05
C VAL A 198 -9.42 20.14 2.24
N ARG A 199 -10.71 20.24 2.02
CA ARG A 199 -11.49 19.38 1.11
C ARG A 199 -12.52 20.28 0.40
N ARG A 200 -12.89 19.90 -0.80
CA ARG A 200 -14.03 20.51 -1.47
C ARG A 200 -15.31 20.25 -0.67
N PRO A 201 -16.32 21.10 -0.76
CA PRO A 201 -17.65 20.84 -0.19
C PRO A 201 -18.19 19.46 -0.62
N LEU A 202 -18.97 18.83 0.27
CA LEU A 202 -19.48 17.47 0.03
C LEU A 202 -20.34 17.40 -1.22
N GLU A 203 -21.18 18.40 -1.42
CA GLU A 203 -22.10 18.55 -2.56
C GLU A 203 -21.40 18.72 -3.92
N GLU A 204 -20.13 19.13 -3.93
CA GLU A 204 -19.30 19.19 -5.14
C GLU A 204 -18.65 17.84 -5.51
N THR A 205 -18.56 16.93 -4.55
CA THR A 205 -17.84 15.68 -4.71
C THR A 205 -18.72 14.45 -4.67
N VAL A 206 -19.92 14.60 -4.10
CA VAL A 206 -20.90 13.50 -3.97
C VAL A 206 -22.24 13.99 -4.51
N PHE A 207 -22.85 13.24 -5.39
CA PHE A 207 -24.20 13.51 -5.89
C PHE A 207 -24.98 12.20 -5.96
N GLU A 208 -26.27 12.28 -5.70
CA GLU A 208 -27.17 11.14 -5.83
C GLU A 208 -27.81 11.16 -7.22
N VAL A 209 -27.80 9.97 -7.87
CA VAL A 209 -28.54 9.78 -9.14
C VAL A 209 -29.92 9.28 -8.78
N THR A 210 -30.91 10.18 -8.86
CA THR A 210 -32.32 9.83 -8.72
C THR A 210 -32.91 9.67 -10.11
N VAL A 211 -33.44 8.48 -10.41
CA VAL A 211 -34.14 8.16 -11.66
C VAL A 211 -35.63 8.38 -11.45
#